data_d306dab3082bb78845b6408fdb44b7a3
#
_entry.id   d306dab3082bb78845b6408fdb44b7a3
#
_cell.length_a   1.000
_cell.length_b   1.000
_cell.length_c   1.000
_cell.angle_alpha   90.00
_cell.angle_beta   90.00
_cell.angle_gamma   90.00
#
_symmetry.space_group_name_H-M   'P 1'
#
loop_
_entity.id
_entity.type
_entity.pdbx_description
1 polymer ?
#
loop_
_entity_poly.entity_id
_entity_poly.type
_entity_poly.pdbx_seq_one_letter_code
_entity_poly.pdbx_strand_id
1 'polypeptide(L)' 'SARALRTEVAFTILKDGSVAGIEVVVKSGSYGFDAAAMAAIEAAGNAKAFGPLPRTFPGDALPVTFFFTPKGPQ' A
#
# COMPACT_ATOMS: atom_id res chain seq x y z
N SER A 1 5.32 13.48 22.68
CA SER A 1 4.25 12.57 22.95
C SER A 1 4.51 11.22 22.28
N ALA A 2 4.22 10.16 23.00
CA ALA A 2 4.40 8.81 22.45
C ALA A 2 3.24 8.40 21.54
N ARG A 3 2.60 9.36 20.92
CA ARG A 3 1.49 9.05 20.05
C ARG A 3 1.92 8.15 18.91
N ALA A 4 1.17 7.09 18.70
CA ALA A 4 1.42 6.21 17.59
C ALA A 4 1.06 6.90 16.28
N LEU A 5 1.96 6.84 15.32
CA LEU A 5 1.66 7.30 13.97
C LEU A 5 0.91 6.20 13.23
N ARG A 6 0.01 6.61 12.38
CA ARG A 6 -0.71 5.67 11.53
C ARG A 6 -1.07 6.35 10.23
N THR A 7 -0.80 5.69 9.13
CA THR A 7 -1.26 6.14 7.83
C THR A 7 -1.97 5.00 7.12
N GLU A 8 -2.89 5.33 6.24
CA GLU A 8 -3.58 4.36 5.42
C GLU A 8 -3.31 4.71 3.97
N VAL A 9 -2.84 3.73 3.21
CA VAL A 9 -2.49 3.90 1.81
C VAL A 9 -3.36 2.96 1.00
N ALA A 10 -4.12 3.53 0.09
CA ALA A 10 -4.94 2.76 -0.85
C ALA A 10 -4.17 2.59 -2.15
N PHE A 11 -4.31 1.44 -2.76
CA PHE A 11 -3.71 1.16 -4.06
C PHE A 11 -4.44 0.01 -4.70
N THR A 12 -4.13 -0.25 -5.96
CA THR A 12 -4.77 -1.33 -6.71
C THR A 12 -3.70 -2.30 -7.17
N ILE A 13 -3.91 -3.59 -6.89
CA ILE A 13 -3.05 -4.64 -7.41
C ILE A 13 -3.61 -5.04 -8.77
N LEU A 14 -2.77 -5.00 -9.79
CA LEU A 14 -3.15 -5.35 -11.14
C LEU A 14 -2.92 -6.85 -11.37
N LYS A 15 -3.42 -7.34 -12.49
CA LYS A 15 -3.43 -8.76 -12.78
C LYS A 15 -2.04 -9.40 -12.70
N ASP A 16 -1.02 -8.68 -13.16
CA ASP A 16 0.36 -9.18 -13.18
C ASP A 16 1.11 -8.97 -11.87
N GLY A 17 0.46 -8.41 -10.85
CA GLY A 17 1.07 -8.17 -9.56
C GLY A 17 1.70 -6.79 -9.42
N SER A 18 1.69 -5.97 -10.45
CA SER A 18 2.11 -4.58 -10.32
C SER A 18 1.03 -3.79 -9.57
N VAL A 19 1.34 -2.58 -9.15
CA VAL A 19 0.38 -1.74 -8.43
C VAL A 19 0.18 -0.42 -9.17
N ALA A 20 -0.97 0.18 -8.96
CA ALA A 20 -1.33 1.46 -9.54
C ALA A 20 -2.19 2.25 -8.55
N GLY A 21 -2.29 3.55 -8.78
CA GLY A 21 -3.21 4.39 -8.01
C GLY A 21 -2.86 4.52 -6.54
N ILE A 22 -1.57 4.57 -6.22
CA ILE A 22 -1.13 4.67 -4.82
C ILE A 22 -1.53 6.04 -4.27
N GLU A 23 -2.23 6.03 -3.14
CA GLU A 23 -2.74 7.25 -2.55
C GLU A 23 -2.79 7.14 -1.03
N VAL A 24 -2.32 8.17 -0.33
CA VAL A 24 -2.49 8.26 1.11
C VAL A 24 -3.90 8.74 1.38
N VAL A 25 -4.74 7.88 1.94
CA VAL A 25 -6.15 8.23 2.22
C VAL A 25 -6.36 8.67 3.65
N VAL A 26 -5.46 8.30 4.57
CA VAL A 26 -5.44 8.83 5.94
C VAL A 26 -4.00 9.21 6.27
N LYS A 27 -3.78 10.51 6.46
CA LYS A 27 -2.45 11.03 6.78
C LYS A 27 -2.14 10.83 8.26
N SER A 28 -0.88 10.50 8.55
CA SER A 28 -0.43 10.30 9.93
C SER A 28 -0.18 11.62 10.67
N GLY A 29 0.01 12.70 9.93
CA GLY A 29 0.49 13.96 10.48
C GLY A 29 2.01 14.11 10.31
N SER A 30 2.70 13.09 9.85
CA SER A 30 4.12 13.14 9.54
C SER A 30 4.29 12.92 8.04
N TYR A 31 4.73 13.97 7.35
CA TYR A 31 4.94 13.87 5.90
C TYR A 31 5.96 12.77 5.56
N GLY A 32 7.04 12.72 6.34
CA GLY A 32 8.08 11.71 6.08
C GLY A 32 7.58 10.29 6.27
N PHE A 33 6.76 10.06 7.30
CA PHE A 33 6.20 8.74 7.52
C PHE A 33 5.25 8.34 6.39
N ASP A 34 4.41 9.28 5.96
CA ASP A 34 3.46 9.01 4.86
C ASP A 34 4.20 8.75 3.56
N ALA A 35 5.24 9.54 3.27
CA ALA A 35 6.04 9.35 2.06
C ALA A 35 6.75 8.00 2.08
N ALA A 36 7.24 7.58 3.24
CA ALA A 36 7.90 6.27 3.38
C ALA A 36 6.91 5.12 3.14
N ALA A 37 5.67 5.28 3.61
CA ALA A 37 4.64 4.28 3.39
C ALA A 37 4.32 4.13 1.89
N MET A 38 4.18 5.26 1.18
CA MET A 38 3.94 5.22 -0.26
C MET A 38 5.11 4.58 -1.00
N ALA A 39 6.34 4.94 -0.61
CA ALA A 39 7.53 4.38 -1.25
C ALA A 39 7.63 2.88 -1.04
N ALA A 40 7.22 2.39 0.12
CA ALA A 40 7.23 0.96 0.40
C ALA A 40 6.26 0.21 -0.53
N ILE A 41 5.06 0.75 -0.74
CA ILE A 41 4.10 0.14 -1.66
C ILE A 41 4.62 0.19 -3.09
N GLU A 42 5.20 1.31 -3.49
CA GLU A 42 5.75 1.44 -4.84
C GLU A 42 6.86 0.43 -5.09
N ALA A 43 7.76 0.28 -4.12
CA ALA A 43 8.86 -0.69 -4.24
C ALA A 43 8.32 -2.13 -4.30
N ALA A 44 7.33 -2.45 -3.47
CA ALA A 44 6.70 -3.77 -3.49
C ALA A 44 6.03 -4.04 -4.83
N GLY A 45 5.37 -3.03 -5.40
CA GLY A 45 4.73 -3.17 -6.70
C GLY A 45 5.74 -3.39 -7.82
N ASN A 46 6.86 -2.63 -7.78
CA ASN A 46 7.91 -2.78 -8.78
C ASN A 46 8.56 -4.16 -8.72
N ALA A 47 8.65 -4.73 -7.52
CA ALA A 47 9.18 -6.08 -7.32
C ALA A 47 8.12 -7.16 -7.51
N LYS A 48 6.87 -6.77 -7.74
CA LYS A 48 5.72 -7.67 -7.84
C LYS A 48 5.62 -8.58 -6.62
N ALA A 49 5.91 -7.99 -5.44
CA ALA A 49 5.96 -8.74 -4.19
C ALA A 49 4.61 -9.29 -3.77
N PHE A 50 3.51 -8.68 -4.24
CA PHE A 50 2.17 -9.16 -3.91
C PHE A 50 1.78 -10.40 -4.73
N GLY A 51 2.53 -10.71 -5.78
CA GLY A 51 2.20 -11.80 -6.67
C GLY A 51 1.05 -11.46 -7.61
N PRO A 52 0.85 -12.25 -8.66
CA PRO A 52 -0.25 -12.01 -9.60
C PRO A 52 -1.59 -12.36 -8.98
N LEU A 53 -2.65 -11.76 -9.48
CA LEU A 53 -3.99 -12.14 -9.05
C LEU A 53 -4.27 -13.57 -9.49
N PRO A 54 -5.02 -14.35 -8.68
CA PRO A 54 -5.38 -15.70 -9.09
C PRO A 54 -6.16 -15.70 -10.40
N ARG A 55 -5.98 -16.74 -11.19
CA ARG A 55 -6.69 -16.86 -12.47
C ARG A 55 -8.20 -16.89 -12.29
N THR A 56 -8.64 -17.35 -11.13
CA THR A 56 -10.06 -17.40 -10.80
C THR A 56 -10.61 -16.08 -10.27
N PHE A 57 -9.73 -15.10 -10.05
CA PHE A 57 -10.18 -13.79 -9.57
C PHE A 57 -11.08 -13.16 -10.65
N PRO A 58 -12.27 -12.66 -10.28
CA PRO A 58 -13.26 -12.24 -11.27
C PRO A 58 -13.00 -10.90 -11.94
N GLY A 59 -11.88 -10.24 -11.65
CA GLY A 59 -11.57 -8.95 -12.25
C GLY A 59 -10.10 -8.86 -12.61
N ASP A 60 -9.74 -7.70 -13.14
CA ASP A 60 -8.36 -7.41 -13.55
C ASP A 60 -7.60 -6.58 -12.52
N ALA A 61 -8.27 -6.19 -11.44
CA ALA A 61 -7.70 -5.27 -10.47
C ALA A 61 -8.32 -5.53 -9.10
N LEU A 62 -7.49 -5.44 -8.07
CA LEU A 62 -7.92 -5.63 -6.69
C LEU A 62 -7.56 -4.39 -5.88
N PRO A 63 -8.54 -3.56 -5.50
CA PRO A 63 -8.28 -2.42 -4.62
C PRO A 63 -8.00 -2.91 -3.21
N VAL A 64 -6.97 -2.36 -2.57
CA VAL A 64 -6.62 -2.70 -1.18
C VAL A 64 -6.23 -1.44 -0.44
N THR A 65 -6.27 -1.52 0.89
CA THR A 65 -5.80 -0.46 1.76
C THR A 65 -4.90 -1.08 2.81
N PHE A 66 -3.68 -0.55 2.92
CA PHE A 66 -2.73 -0.97 3.95
C PHE A 66 -2.68 0.08 5.04
N PHE A 67 -2.61 -0.41 6.27
CA PHE A 67 -2.39 0.44 7.44
C PHE A 67 -0.92 0.31 7.83
N PHE A 68 -0.26 1.47 7.96
CA PHE A 68 1.15 1.50 8.36
C PHE A 68 1.28 2.16 9.71
N THR A 69 2.09 1.55 10.56
CA THR A 69 2.51 2.12 11.84
C THR A 69 4.03 2.06 11.89
N PRO A 70 4.66 2.72 12.86
CA PRO A 70 6.12 2.64 12.97
C PRO A 70 6.65 1.23 13.17
N LYS A 71 5.78 0.28 13.52
CA LYS A 71 6.18 -1.13 13.68
C LYS A 71 5.99 -1.93 12.40
N GLY A 72 5.51 -1.30 11.34
CA GLY A 72 5.33 -1.95 10.07
C GLY A 72 3.87 -1.99 9.63
N PRO A 73 3.58 -2.66 8.50
CA PRO A 73 2.20 -2.77 8.01
C PRO A 73 1.37 -3.65 8.93
N GLN A 74 0.12 -3.32 9.00
CA GLN A 74 -0.84 -4.09 9.80
C GLN A 74 -1.77 -4.91 8.92
#